data_92ed97b5d88146ff1a588086e27113fe
#
_entry.id   92ed97b5d88146ff1a588086e27113fe
#
_cell.length_a   1.000
_cell.length_b   1.000
_cell.length_c   1.000
_cell.angle_alpha   90.00
_cell.angle_beta   90.00
_cell.angle_gamma   90.00
#
_symmetry.space_group_name_H-M   'P 1'
#
loop_
_entity.id
_entity.type
_entity.pdbx_description
1 polymer ?
#
loop_
_entity_poly.entity_id
_entity_poly.type
_entity_poly.pdbx_seq_one_letter_code
_entity_poly.pdbx_strand_id
1 'polypeptide(L)'
;MKRPFRQKIKKAIQSNSAAEAAKLCRAQPDVDQAAREAIMEAIGLDQETIAEHLLPLLKPSWQSEPLVTAARFGKTELVRTLIPFCDAEDDEALCSAARHGHVECVKLLLKDCNPLQGDSQALFVAALNGHADVVFQLLLCSDAKAAGSRAILAACREGHLDVVKHLLPFSSKILCAQYGFEEAAKNNHSEVVEFLIEAGLPDPEDTFSLGLNAAAAKGYEELVRTILWAIVRTGHAPRDFGRRAMLTAASAGNASIVKSVLEFANKACYPEGGLVAALRKGHDEVADVLVRRVNLDHVRDLIADEELEAKLDEAIARVDAAKQHRELQSNERKRVAQSGASEPVMMNSSRSVRF
;
A
#
# COMPACT_ATOMS: atom_id res chain seq x y z
N MET A 1 40.31 -7.02 4.73
CA MET A 1 41.12 -6.62 5.89
C MET A 1 41.36 -7.77 6.88
N LYS A 2 42.55 -7.84 7.52
CA LYS A 2 42.80 -8.81 8.64
C LYS A 2 41.97 -8.37 9.86
N ARG A 3 41.25 -9.32 10.51
CA ARG A 3 40.43 -9.06 11.72
C ARG A 3 41.07 -8.09 12.75
N PRO A 4 42.38 -8.19 13.07
CA PRO A 4 42.99 -7.32 14.07
C PRO A 4 43.10 -5.84 13.66
N PHE A 5 43.22 -5.54 12.38
CA PHE A 5 43.21 -4.14 11.90
C PHE A 5 41.83 -3.50 12.07
N ARG A 6 40.77 -4.19 11.64
CA ARG A 6 39.40 -3.67 11.74
C ARG A 6 39.01 -3.38 13.20
N GLN A 7 39.44 -4.23 14.15
CA GLN A 7 39.16 -3.97 15.56
C GLN A 7 39.92 -2.73 16.09
N LYS A 8 41.21 -2.57 15.71
CA LYS A 8 42.01 -1.42 16.12
C LYS A 8 41.50 -0.13 15.54
N ILE A 9 41.14 -0.11 14.24
CA ILE A 9 40.60 1.09 13.58
C ILE A 9 39.25 1.50 14.19
N LYS A 10 38.37 0.54 14.43
CA LYS A 10 37.09 0.78 15.09
C LYS A 10 37.27 1.39 16.48
N LYS A 11 38.23 0.88 17.26
CA LYS A 11 38.55 1.41 18.60
C LYS A 11 39.10 2.84 18.51
N ALA A 12 39.99 3.12 17.56
CA ALA A 12 40.53 4.47 17.34
C ALA A 12 39.42 5.47 16.96
N ILE A 13 38.49 5.04 16.10
CA ILE A 13 37.31 5.85 15.71
C ILE A 13 36.39 6.09 16.91
N GLN A 14 36.08 5.05 17.68
CA GLN A 14 35.24 5.16 18.88
C GLN A 14 35.84 6.06 19.96
N SER A 15 37.18 6.09 20.06
CA SER A 15 37.90 7.02 20.97
C SER A 15 38.11 8.42 20.38
N ASN A 16 37.48 8.72 19.24
CA ASN A 16 37.60 10.00 18.50
C ASN A 16 39.06 10.42 18.23
N SER A 17 39.94 9.44 17.94
CA SER A 17 41.37 9.71 17.66
C SER A 17 41.68 9.61 16.17
N ALA A 18 41.49 10.72 15.44
CA ALA A 18 41.80 10.82 14.01
C ALA A 18 43.28 10.56 13.68
N ALA A 19 44.19 11.04 14.54
CA ALA A 19 45.62 10.82 14.36
C ALA A 19 46.01 9.35 14.49
N GLU A 20 45.43 8.62 15.44
CA GLU A 20 45.68 7.18 15.62
C GLU A 20 45.07 6.38 14.44
N ALA A 21 43.85 6.73 13.99
CA ALA A 21 43.24 6.14 12.82
C ALA A 21 44.12 6.32 11.55
N ALA A 22 44.61 7.52 11.29
CA ALA A 22 45.52 7.81 10.17
C ALA A 22 46.84 7.05 10.28
N LYS A 23 47.42 6.94 11.48
CA LYS A 23 48.62 6.17 11.72
C LYS A 23 48.41 4.66 11.44
N LEU A 24 47.29 4.11 11.87
CA LEU A 24 46.93 2.72 11.60
C LEU A 24 46.73 2.43 10.10
N CYS A 25 46.13 3.34 9.36
CA CYS A 25 46.01 3.25 7.89
C CYS A 25 47.36 3.29 7.19
N ARG A 26 48.25 4.25 7.55
CA ARG A 26 49.62 4.38 6.98
C ARG A 26 50.49 3.14 7.26
N ALA A 27 50.22 2.38 8.31
CA ALA A 27 50.96 1.19 8.63
C ALA A 27 50.49 -0.05 7.81
N GLN A 28 49.51 0.07 6.96
CA GLN A 28 49.04 -1.02 6.07
C GLN A 28 49.82 -0.99 4.75
N PRO A 29 49.98 -2.18 4.11
CA PRO A 29 50.64 -2.28 2.79
C PRO A 29 49.89 -1.51 1.72
N ASP A 30 48.56 -1.50 1.79
CA ASP A 30 47.68 -0.72 0.94
C ASP A 30 47.01 0.37 1.78
N VAL A 31 47.60 1.56 1.77
CA VAL A 31 47.09 2.70 2.55
C VAL A 31 45.77 3.21 2.03
N ASP A 32 45.57 3.21 0.72
CA ASP A 32 44.34 3.70 0.10
C ASP A 32 43.15 2.81 0.49
N GLN A 33 43.28 1.50 0.30
CA GLN A 33 42.22 0.55 0.72
C GLN A 33 41.94 0.63 2.21
N ALA A 34 42.96 0.75 3.04
CA ALA A 34 42.80 0.89 4.50
C ALA A 34 42.08 2.20 4.86
N ALA A 35 42.37 3.29 4.17
CA ALA A 35 41.69 4.57 4.38
C ALA A 35 40.24 4.52 3.95
N ARG A 36 39.90 3.88 2.80
CA ARG A 36 38.51 3.69 2.36
C ARG A 36 37.68 2.97 3.39
N GLU A 37 38.19 1.83 3.87
CA GLU A 37 37.48 1.04 4.87
C GLU A 37 37.35 1.77 6.22
N ALA A 38 38.37 2.55 6.61
CA ALA A 38 38.32 3.36 7.83
C ALA A 38 37.32 4.53 7.71
N ILE A 39 37.22 5.17 6.54
CA ILE A 39 36.24 6.22 6.25
C ILE A 39 34.84 5.65 6.33
N MET A 40 34.57 4.50 5.70
CA MET A 40 33.27 3.85 5.76
C MET A 40 32.86 3.48 7.20
N GLU A 41 33.80 2.96 8.01
CA GLU A 41 33.54 2.67 9.43
C GLU A 41 33.28 3.97 10.23
N ALA A 42 34.03 5.06 9.95
CA ALA A 42 33.83 6.37 10.59
C ALA A 42 32.47 6.97 10.26
N ILE A 43 32.05 6.90 9.01
CA ILE A 43 30.69 7.32 8.57
C ILE A 43 29.62 6.50 9.29
N GLY A 44 29.78 5.17 9.35
CA GLY A 44 28.84 4.27 10.03
C GLY A 44 28.74 4.49 11.54
N LEU A 45 29.78 5.09 12.16
CA LEU A 45 29.81 5.45 13.58
C LEU A 45 29.53 6.95 13.83
N ASP A 46 29.09 7.68 12.83
CA ASP A 46 28.75 9.11 12.89
C ASP A 46 29.95 10.02 13.28
N GLN A 47 31.17 9.61 12.87
CA GLN A 47 32.43 10.31 13.16
C GLN A 47 32.98 11.00 11.91
N GLU A 48 32.24 12.02 11.41
CA GLU A 48 32.55 12.72 10.16
C GLU A 48 33.94 13.39 10.19
N THR A 49 34.32 14.01 11.31
CA THR A 49 35.61 14.65 11.47
C THR A 49 36.79 13.68 11.28
N ILE A 50 36.65 12.43 11.69
CA ILE A 50 37.65 11.39 11.44
C ILE A 50 37.66 11.00 9.96
N ALA A 51 36.51 10.85 9.34
CA ALA A 51 36.41 10.55 7.92
C ALA A 51 37.11 11.67 7.09
N GLU A 52 36.81 12.93 7.37
CA GLU A 52 37.49 14.09 6.73
C GLU A 52 39.00 14.07 6.92
N HIS A 53 39.49 13.75 8.12
CA HIS A 53 40.92 13.66 8.41
C HIS A 53 41.65 12.56 7.64
N LEU A 54 40.91 11.52 7.21
CA LEU A 54 41.45 10.41 6.44
C LEU A 54 41.41 10.64 4.93
N LEU A 55 40.66 11.64 4.42
CA LEU A 55 40.55 11.92 2.99
C LEU A 55 41.91 12.12 2.28
N PRO A 56 42.93 12.82 2.87
CA PRO A 56 44.21 12.99 2.23
C PRO A 56 45.01 11.69 2.00
N LEU A 57 44.55 10.58 2.56
CA LEU A 57 45.16 9.26 2.35
C LEU A 57 44.55 8.50 1.14
N LEU A 58 43.44 9.02 0.60
CA LEU A 58 42.79 8.46 -0.59
C LEU A 58 43.54 8.87 -1.87
N LYS A 59 43.55 7.94 -2.81
CA LYS A 59 43.94 8.22 -4.20
C LYS A 59 42.70 8.29 -5.05
N PRO A 60 42.64 9.18 -6.07
CA PRO A 60 41.55 9.12 -7.06
C PRO A 60 41.47 7.73 -7.68
N SER A 61 40.29 7.14 -7.64
CA SER A 61 40.05 5.80 -8.13
C SER A 61 38.59 5.64 -8.54
N TRP A 62 38.32 4.65 -9.38
CA TRP A 62 36.98 4.29 -9.80
C TRP A 62 36.14 3.58 -8.71
N GLN A 63 36.70 3.35 -7.55
CA GLN A 63 35.98 2.71 -6.43
C GLN A 63 35.08 3.72 -5.71
N SER A 64 33.77 3.47 -5.72
CA SER A 64 32.73 4.39 -5.23
C SER A 64 32.28 4.11 -3.79
N GLU A 65 32.75 3.03 -3.13
CA GLU A 65 32.21 2.59 -1.84
C GLU A 65 32.15 3.65 -0.72
N PRO A 66 33.19 4.52 -0.51
CA PRO A 66 33.09 5.59 0.47
C PRO A 66 32.02 6.62 0.12
N LEU A 67 31.87 6.96 -1.18
CA LEU A 67 30.87 7.88 -1.68
C LEU A 67 29.47 7.31 -1.51
N VAL A 68 29.26 6.03 -1.88
CA VAL A 68 28.00 5.29 -1.67
C VAL A 68 27.63 5.25 -0.18
N THR A 69 28.62 5.02 0.68
CA THR A 69 28.40 4.99 2.14
C THR A 69 28.02 6.39 2.66
N ALA A 70 28.72 7.45 2.25
CA ALA A 70 28.38 8.82 2.64
C ALA A 70 26.98 9.23 2.14
N ALA A 71 26.63 8.85 0.90
CA ALA A 71 25.32 9.07 0.29
C ALA A 71 24.22 8.31 1.04
N ARG A 72 24.48 7.07 1.45
CA ARG A 72 23.56 6.23 2.23
C ARG A 72 23.20 6.86 3.58
N PHE A 73 24.17 7.47 4.26
CA PHE A 73 23.97 8.09 5.57
C PHE A 73 23.64 9.59 5.50
N GLY A 74 23.48 10.15 4.31
CA GLY A 74 23.10 11.56 4.11
C GLY A 74 24.17 12.57 4.51
N LYS A 75 25.45 12.17 4.49
CA LYS A 75 26.60 13.01 4.90
C LYS A 75 26.99 13.97 3.78
N THR A 76 26.22 15.03 3.62
CA THR A 76 26.27 15.95 2.48
C THR A 76 27.66 16.56 2.25
N GLU A 77 28.34 16.99 3.32
CA GLU A 77 29.70 17.58 3.19
C GLU A 77 30.74 16.51 2.80
N LEU A 78 30.63 15.31 3.35
CA LEU A 78 31.49 14.19 2.94
C LEU A 78 31.21 13.77 1.49
N VAL A 79 29.97 13.74 1.04
CA VAL A 79 29.64 13.50 -0.37
C VAL A 79 30.35 14.54 -1.25
N ARG A 80 30.24 15.84 -0.92
CA ARG A 80 30.91 16.94 -1.66
C ARG A 80 32.41 16.74 -1.76
N THR A 81 33.04 16.33 -0.66
CA THR A 81 34.51 16.18 -0.59
C THR A 81 35.00 14.86 -1.20
N LEU A 82 34.16 13.83 -1.26
CA LEU A 82 34.51 12.52 -1.82
C LEU A 82 34.34 12.42 -3.35
N ILE A 83 33.46 13.23 -3.95
CA ILE A 83 33.25 13.24 -5.42
C ILE A 83 34.55 13.28 -6.21
N PRO A 84 35.58 14.13 -5.90
CA PRO A 84 36.80 14.17 -6.65
C PRO A 84 37.70 12.92 -6.51
N PHE A 85 37.44 12.06 -5.53
CA PHE A 85 38.24 10.85 -5.22
C PHE A 85 37.57 9.54 -5.64
N CYS A 86 36.32 9.62 -6.05
CA CYS A 86 35.50 8.44 -6.39
C CYS A 86 34.91 8.59 -7.78
N ASP A 87 34.52 7.50 -8.39
CA ASP A 87 33.75 7.51 -9.63
C ASP A 87 32.31 7.96 -9.33
N ALA A 88 31.99 9.18 -9.71
CA ALA A 88 30.65 9.74 -9.55
C ALA A 88 29.75 9.45 -10.77
N GLU A 89 30.30 8.94 -11.87
CA GLU A 89 29.52 8.52 -13.05
C GLU A 89 28.72 7.25 -12.76
N ASP A 90 29.18 6.45 -11.78
CA ASP A 90 28.42 5.30 -11.26
C ASP A 90 27.19 5.79 -10.50
N ASP A 91 26.01 5.32 -10.89
CA ASP A 91 24.73 5.69 -10.28
C ASP A 91 24.50 5.09 -8.89
N GLU A 92 25.40 4.25 -8.38
CA GLU A 92 25.23 3.55 -7.10
C GLU A 92 25.10 4.51 -5.92
N ALA A 93 25.91 5.59 -5.88
CA ALA A 93 25.82 6.62 -4.87
C ALA A 93 24.51 7.41 -4.98
N LEU A 94 24.09 7.76 -6.20
CA LEU A 94 22.81 8.42 -6.46
C LEU A 94 21.62 7.54 -6.04
N CYS A 95 21.64 6.27 -6.42
CA CYS A 95 20.62 5.29 -6.03
C CYS A 95 20.58 5.11 -4.50
N SER A 96 21.75 5.11 -3.84
CA SER A 96 21.81 4.98 -2.38
C SER A 96 21.23 6.21 -1.68
N ALA A 97 21.59 7.43 -2.10
CA ALA A 97 20.98 8.66 -1.58
C ALA A 97 19.47 8.72 -1.82
N ALA A 98 19.04 8.33 -3.02
CA ALA A 98 17.64 8.29 -3.41
C ALA A 98 16.82 7.29 -2.60
N ARG A 99 17.37 6.11 -2.33
CA ARG A 99 16.76 5.05 -1.52
C ARG A 99 16.50 5.49 -0.08
N HIS A 100 17.37 6.35 0.48
CA HIS A 100 17.29 6.79 1.88
C HIS A 100 16.72 8.21 2.04
N GLY A 101 16.29 8.85 0.96
CA GLY A 101 15.62 10.15 1.01
C GLY A 101 16.51 11.36 1.23
N HIS A 102 17.81 11.26 0.94
CA HIS A 102 18.78 12.33 1.19
C HIS A 102 18.83 13.33 0.04
N VAL A 103 17.87 14.27 0.02
CA VAL A 103 17.64 15.24 -1.06
C VAL A 103 18.91 16.05 -1.40
N GLU A 104 19.63 16.56 -0.39
CA GLU A 104 20.82 17.39 -0.63
C GLU A 104 21.97 16.58 -1.24
N CYS A 105 22.13 15.31 -0.83
CA CYS A 105 23.10 14.41 -1.48
C CYS A 105 22.71 14.14 -2.94
N VAL A 106 21.42 13.90 -3.20
CA VAL A 106 20.90 13.72 -4.57
C VAL A 106 21.20 14.96 -5.43
N LYS A 107 20.93 16.17 -4.95
CA LYS A 107 21.22 17.42 -5.68
C LYS A 107 22.71 17.60 -6.00
N LEU A 108 23.60 17.17 -5.10
CA LEU A 108 25.04 17.22 -5.35
C LEU A 108 25.45 16.22 -6.43
N LEU A 109 25.01 14.95 -6.27
CA LEU A 109 25.36 13.87 -7.17
C LEU A 109 24.80 14.04 -8.59
N LEU A 110 23.63 14.66 -8.74
CA LEU A 110 23.02 14.94 -10.06
C LEU A 110 23.86 15.86 -10.95
N LYS A 111 24.89 16.52 -10.43
CA LYS A 111 25.79 17.35 -11.24
C LYS A 111 26.79 16.52 -12.04
N ASP A 112 27.13 15.34 -11.52
CA ASP A 112 28.20 14.50 -12.03
C ASP A 112 27.70 13.11 -12.47
N CYS A 113 26.56 12.64 -11.91
CA CYS A 113 25.93 11.35 -12.25
C CYS A 113 24.95 11.46 -13.41
N ASN A 114 24.79 10.38 -14.16
CA ASN A 114 23.73 10.27 -15.16
C ASN A 114 22.46 9.65 -14.53
N PRO A 115 21.39 10.42 -14.29
CA PRO A 115 20.16 9.90 -13.66
C PRO A 115 19.37 8.95 -14.55
N LEU A 116 19.71 8.84 -15.83
CA LEU A 116 19.07 7.94 -16.81
C LEU A 116 19.69 6.54 -16.80
N GLN A 117 20.80 6.34 -16.11
CA GLN A 117 21.46 5.06 -16.04
C GLN A 117 20.56 4.01 -15.35
N GLY A 118 20.62 2.77 -15.82
CA GLY A 118 19.81 1.68 -15.27
C GLY A 118 18.29 1.91 -15.37
N ASP A 119 17.78 2.50 -16.47
CA ASP A 119 16.36 2.85 -16.63
C ASP A 119 15.84 3.74 -15.50
N SER A 120 16.60 4.75 -15.10
CA SER A 120 16.29 5.68 -14.02
C SER A 120 16.08 4.96 -12.67
N GLN A 121 17.02 4.06 -12.34
CA GLN A 121 16.97 3.26 -11.11
C GLN A 121 16.83 4.12 -9.84
N ALA A 122 17.49 5.29 -9.80
CA ALA A 122 17.37 6.22 -8.69
C ALA A 122 15.92 6.71 -8.47
N LEU A 123 15.20 7.03 -9.56
CA LEU A 123 13.78 7.41 -9.50
C LEU A 123 12.91 6.26 -8.99
N PHE A 124 13.16 5.05 -9.47
CA PHE A 124 12.42 3.87 -9.03
C PHE A 124 12.61 3.60 -7.54
N VAL A 125 13.86 3.61 -7.02
CA VAL A 125 14.10 3.33 -5.61
C VAL A 125 13.60 4.44 -4.70
N ALA A 126 13.63 5.71 -5.13
CA ALA A 126 13.02 6.83 -4.41
C ALA A 126 11.50 6.68 -4.32
N ALA A 127 10.85 6.31 -5.42
CA ALA A 127 9.41 6.09 -5.48
C ALA A 127 8.98 4.88 -4.63
N LEU A 128 9.74 3.79 -4.67
CA LEU A 128 9.50 2.59 -3.88
C LEU A 128 9.55 2.86 -2.36
N ASN A 129 10.41 3.79 -1.94
CA ASN A 129 10.59 4.13 -0.52
C ASN A 129 9.82 5.40 -0.08
N GLY A 130 9.02 6.00 -0.94
CA GLY A 130 8.13 7.11 -0.59
C GLY A 130 8.79 8.48 -0.47
N HIS A 131 9.99 8.67 -1.01
CA HIS A 131 10.75 9.92 -0.89
C HIS A 131 10.32 10.95 -1.95
N ALA A 132 9.18 11.62 -1.71
CA ALA A 132 8.54 12.54 -2.65
C ALA A 132 9.46 13.70 -3.08
N ASP A 133 10.21 14.30 -2.16
CA ASP A 133 11.12 15.39 -2.46
C ASP A 133 12.27 14.95 -3.37
N VAL A 134 12.80 13.74 -3.16
CA VAL A 134 13.82 13.13 -4.03
C VAL A 134 13.24 12.84 -5.42
N VAL A 135 12.04 12.27 -5.47
CA VAL A 135 11.32 12.03 -6.73
C VAL A 135 11.15 13.33 -7.50
N PHE A 136 10.76 14.42 -6.86
CA PHE A 136 10.63 15.73 -7.50
C PHE A 136 11.95 16.22 -8.10
N GLN A 137 13.08 16.08 -7.39
CA GLN A 137 14.39 16.47 -7.93
C GLN A 137 14.80 15.59 -9.13
N LEU A 138 14.57 14.31 -9.06
CA LEU A 138 14.92 13.35 -10.13
C LEU A 138 14.04 13.52 -11.37
N LEU A 139 12.77 13.89 -11.24
CA LEU A 139 11.87 14.14 -12.36
C LEU A 139 12.34 15.25 -13.31
N LEU A 140 13.11 16.22 -12.80
CA LEU A 140 13.67 17.30 -13.60
C LEU A 140 14.78 16.82 -14.56
N CYS A 141 15.39 15.67 -14.28
CA CYS A 141 16.56 15.14 -14.98
C CYS A 141 16.34 13.76 -15.59
N SER A 142 15.29 13.03 -15.19
CA SER A 142 15.03 11.64 -15.58
C SER A 142 13.99 11.54 -16.69
N ASP A 143 14.05 10.48 -17.50
CA ASP A 143 12.95 10.14 -18.40
C ASP A 143 11.82 9.46 -17.59
N ALA A 144 10.91 10.28 -17.09
CA ALA A 144 9.77 9.82 -16.32
C ALA A 144 8.81 8.92 -17.13
N LYS A 145 8.88 8.91 -18.45
CA LYS A 145 8.05 8.01 -19.29
C LYS A 145 8.64 6.62 -19.41
N ALA A 146 9.94 6.49 -19.55
CA ALA A 146 10.59 5.19 -19.67
C ALA A 146 10.63 4.45 -18.33
N ALA A 147 11.03 5.12 -17.27
CA ALA A 147 11.07 4.56 -15.92
C ALA A 147 9.81 4.87 -15.11
N GLY A 148 9.02 5.86 -15.52
CA GLY A 148 7.86 6.36 -14.80
C GLY A 148 6.81 5.29 -14.56
N SER A 149 6.66 4.36 -15.48
CA SER A 149 5.74 3.23 -15.32
C SER A 149 6.14 2.32 -14.16
N ARG A 150 7.42 1.99 -13.98
CA ARG A 150 7.88 1.19 -12.82
C ARG A 150 7.81 1.97 -11.53
N ALA A 151 8.23 3.23 -11.54
CA ALA A 151 8.26 4.09 -10.35
C ALA A 151 6.84 4.36 -9.80
N ILE A 152 5.88 4.72 -10.68
CA ILE A 152 4.51 4.98 -10.24
C ILE A 152 3.80 3.72 -9.77
N LEU A 153 4.03 2.56 -10.42
CA LEU A 153 3.46 1.30 -9.98
C LEU A 153 3.98 0.88 -8.61
N ALA A 154 5.29 1.09 -8.35
CA ALA A 154 5.87 0.86 -7.04
C ALA A 154 5.25 1.78 -5.98
N ALA A 155 5.10 3.08 -6.27
CA ALA A 155 4.47 4.03 -5.37
C ALA A 155 3.00 3.70 -5.08
N CYS A 156 2.23 3.26 -6.09
CA CYS A 156 0.85 2.80 -5.90
C CYS A 156 0.80 1.55 -5.02
N ARG A 157 1.69 0.59 -5.24
CA ARG A 157 1.76 -0.66 -4.48
C ARG A 157 2.11 -0.44 -3.01
N GLU A 158 3.02 0.50 -2.73
CA GLU A 158 3.47 0.82 -1.36
C GLU A 158 2.62 1.93 -0.69
N GLY A 159 1.68 2.54 -1.42
CA GLY A 159 0.75 3.54 -0.87
C GLY A 159 1.33 4.95 -0.73
N HIS A 160 2.35 5.30 -1.47
CA HIS A 160 3.03 6.60 -1.37
C HIS A 160 2.30 7.68 -2.20
N LEU A 161 1.21 8.22 -1.64
CA LEU A 161 0.31 9.17 -2.32
C LEU A 161 1.04 10.38 -2.92
N ASP A 162 1.94 11.03 -2.16
CA ASP A 162 2.61 12.24 -2.64
C ASP A 162 3.57 11.94 -3.79
N VAL A 163 4.19 10.76 -3.78
CA VAL A 163 4.98 10.27 -4.92
C VAL A 163 4.11 10.03 -6.14
N VAL A 164 2.94 9.41 -5.96
CA VAL A 164 1.96 9.19 -7.05
C VAL A 164 1.51 10.51 -7.64
N LYS A 165 1.22 11.54 -6.82
CA LYS A 165 0.85 12.88 -7.28
C LYS A 165 1.94 13.51 -8.17
N HIS A 166 3.21 13.37 -7.78
CA HIS A 166 4.34 13.89 -8.57
C HIS A 166 4.56 13.12 -9.87
N LEU A 167 4.42 11.79 -9.85
CA LEU A 167 4.72 10.94 -11.01
C LEU A 167 3.60 10.89 -12.05
N LEU A 168 2.33 10.99 -11.66
CA LEU A 168 1.18 10.79 -12.54
C LEU A 168 1.19 11.67 -13.79
N PRO A 169 1.54 12.99 -13.71
CA PRO A 169 1.58 13.85 -14.90
C PRO A 169 2.61 13.43 -15.96
N PHE A 170 3.66 12.73 -15.54
CA PHE A 170 4.79 12.34 -16.38
C PHE A 170 4.75 10.85 -16.78
N SER A 171 3.83 10.08 -16.21
CA SER A 171 3.73 8.63 -16.40
C SER A 171 2.68 8.25 -17.43
N SER A 172 2.69 6.99 -17.87
CA SER A 172 1.62 6.44 -18.70
C SER A 172 0.33 6.29 -17.90
N LYS A 173 -0.67 7.13 -18.18
CA LYS A 173 -1.98 7.04 -17.53
C LYS A 173 -2.66 5.69 -17.74
N ILE A 174 -2.44 5.04 -18.89
CA ILE A 174 -3.01 3.72 -19.20
C ILE A 174 -2.44 2.65 -18.27
N LEU A 175 -1.11 2.60 -18.12
CA LEU A 175 -0.46 1.62 -17.23
C LEU A 175 -0.81 1.88 -15.76
N CYS A 176 -0.92 3.16 -15.38
CA CYS A 176 -1.35 3.52 -14.04
C CYS A 176 -2.79 3.09 -13.76
N ALA A 177 -3.69 3.23 -14.75
CA ALA A 177 -5.07 2.76 -14.66
C ALA A 177 -5.16 1.24 -14.52
N GLN A 178 -4.47 0.50 -15.40
CA GLN A 178 -4.57 -0.96 -15.44
C GLN A 178 -3.89 -1.65 -14.26
N TYR A 179 -2.71 -1.20 -13.86
CA TYR A 179 -1.89 -1.88 -12.85
C TYR A 179 -1.74 -1.10 -11.55
N GLY A 180 -1.56 0.22 -11.62
CA GLY A 180 -1.35 1.05 -10.44
C GLY A 180 -2.57 1.07 -9.52
N PHE A 181 -3.76 1.21 -10.08
CA PHE A 181 -5.02 1.17 -9.36
C PHE A 181 -5.26 -0.20 -8.70
N GLU A 182 -5.04 -1.29 -9.45
CA GLU A 182 -5.18 -2.64 -8.94
C GLU A 182 -4.18 -2.93 -7.81
N GLU A 183 -2.90 -2.54 -7.96
CA GLU A 183 -1.89 -2.72 -6.93
C GLU A 183 -2.19 -1.92 -5.67
N ALA A 184 -2.66 -0.67 -5.79
CA ALA A 184 -3.12 0.12 -4.66
C ALA A 184 -4.31 -0.54 -3.95
N ALA A 185 -5.28 -1.06 -4.71
CA ALA A 185 -6.44 -1.75 -4.16
C ALA A 185 -6.08 -3.08 -3.48
N LYS A 186 -5.14 -3.87 -4.04
CA LYS A 186 -4.63 -5.11 -3.43
C LYS A 186 -3.98 -4.90 -2.07
N ASN A 187 -3.39 -3.73 -1.85
CA ASN A 187 -2.65 -3.40 -0.63
C ASN A 187 -3.41 -2.43 0.30
N ASN A 188 -4.69 -2.17 0.01
CA ASN A 188 -5.59 -1.33 0.81
C ASN A 188 -5.15 0.14 0.95
N HIS A 189 -4.53 0.69 -0.08
CA HIS A 189 -4.11 2.09 -0.10
C HIS A 189 -5.26 2.98 -0.61
N SER A 190 -6.27 3.20 0.25
CA SER A 190 -7.52 3.91 -0.08
C SER A 190 -7.26 5.33 -0.57
N GLU A 191 -6.35 6.08 0.04
CA GLU A 191 -6.01 7.46 -0.37
C GLU A 191 -5.45 7.51 -1.80
N VAL A 192 -4.61 6.54 -2.17
CA VAL A 192 -4.09 6.43 -3.53
C VAL A 192 -5.21 6.09 -4.51
N VAL A 193 -6.09 5.15 -4.14
CA VAL A 193 -7.25 4.76 -4.96
C VAL A 193 -8.17 5.95 -5.18
N GLU A 194 -8.52 6.69 -4.13
CA GLU A 194 -9.37 7.89 -4.23
C GLU A 194 -8.73 8.96 -5.12
N PHE A 195 -7.47 9.24 -4.94
CA PHE A 195 -6.74 10.20 -5.79
C PHE A 195 -6.74 9.78 -7.26
N LEU A 196 -6.51 8.50 -7.56
CA LEU A 196 -6.52 7.99 -8.94
C LEU A 196 -7.91 8.07 -9.58
N ILE A 197 -8.97 7.84 -8.81
CA ILE A 197 -10.37 8.05 -9.26
C ILE A 197 -10.59 9.52 -9.63
N GLU A 198 -10.18 10.44 -8.75
CA GLU A 198 -10.33 11.89 -8.95
C GLU A 198 -9.51 12.41 -10.14
N ALA A 199 -8.35 11.84 -10.37
CA ALA A 199 -7.47 12.18 -11.49
C ALA A 199 -8.04 11.79 -12.87
N GLY A 200 -9.13 11.01 -12.90
CA GLY A 200 -9.81 10.60 -14.13
C GLY A 200 -8.96 9.69 -14.99
N LEU A 201 -8.79 8.45 -14.56
CA LEU A 201 -8.04 7.44 -15.31
C LEU A 201 -8.76 7.07 -16.61
N PRO A 202 -8.03 6.76 -17.70
CA PRO A 202 -8.61 6.21 -18.91
C PRO A 202 -9.17 4.81 -18.63
N ASP A 203 -10.21 4.44 -19.40
CA ASP A 203 -10.90 3.16 -19.29
C ASP A 203 -11.35 2.82 -17.84
N PRO A 204 -12.25 3.67 -17.29
CA PRO A 204 -12.68 3.50 -15.91
C PRO A 204 -13.39 2.15 -15.67
N GLU A 205 -13.99 1.58 -16.71
CA GLU A 205 -14.72 0.32 -16.60
C GLU A 205 -13.80 -0.83 -16.20
N ASP A 206 -12.77 -1.10 -16.96
CA ASP A 206 -11.81 -2.16 -16.65
C ASP A 206 -11.01 -1.84 -15.39
N THR A 207 -10.60 -0.59 -15.20
CA THR A 207 -9.86 -0.13 -14.02
C THR A 207 -10.63 -0.39 -12.73
N PHE A 208 -11.89 0.04 -12.65
CA PHE A 208 -12.71 -0.17 -11.46
C PHE A 208 -13.02 -1.65 -11.23
N SER A 209 -13.24 -2.43 -12.30
CA SER A 209 -13.46 -3.87 -12.20
C SER A 209 -12.26 -4.59 -11.57
N LEU A 210 -11.03 -4.27 -11.99
CA LEU A 210 -9.81 -4.86 -11.45
C LEU A 210 -9.62 -4.50 -9.97
N GLY A 211 -9.71 -3.22 -9.62
CA GLY A 211 -9.54 -2.76 -8.24
C GLY A 211 -10.63 -3.27 -7.31
N LEU A 212 -11.89 -3.27 -7.75
CA LEU A 212 -13.01 -3.79 -6.97
C LEU A 212 -12.85 -5.28 -6.68
N ASN A 213 -12.45 -6.06 -7.70
CA ASN A 213 -12.17 -7.48 -7.54
C ASN A 213 -10.99 -7.74 -6.60
N ALA A 214 -9.91 -6.96 -6.72
CA ALA A 214 -8.74 -7.06 -5.86
C ALA A 214 -9.09 -6.77 -4.39
N ALA A 215 -9.81 -5.68 -4.12
CA ALA A 215 -10.27 -5.31 -2.79
C ALA A 215 -11.24 -6.37 -2.20
N ALA A 216 -12.17 -6.88 -3.01
CA ALA A 216 -13.11 -7.92 -2.60
C ALA A 216 -12.40 -9.24 -2.26
N ALA A 217 -11.38 -9.63 -3.04
CA ALA A 217 -10.59 -10.82 -2.79
C ALA A 217 -9.83 -10.78 -1.45
N LYS A 218 -9.44 -9.58 -1.02
CA LYS A 218 -8.71 -9.33 0.24
C LYS A 218 -9.62 -9.03 1.43
N GLY A 219 -10.91 -8.79 1.19
CA GLY A 219 -11.86 -8.48 2.26
C GLY A 219 -11.84 -7.01 2.72
N TYR A 220 -11.35 -6.08 1.91
CA TYR A 220 -11.27 -4.66 2.25
C TYR A 220 -12.61 -3.96 2.02
N GLU A 221 -13.52 -4.05 2.99
CA GLU A 221 -14.90 -3.59 2.88
C GLU A 221 -15.02 -2.10 2.58
N GLU A 222 -14.32 -1.26 3.33
CA GLU A 222 -14.38 0.21 3.15
C GLU A 222 -13.86 0.61 1.77
N LEU A 223 -12.78 -0.01 1.31
CA LEU A 223 -12.24 0.25 -0.03
C LEU A 223 -13.21 -0.18 -1.13
N VAL A 224 -13.87 -1.35 -0.96
CA VAL A 224 -14.93 -1.79 -1.88
C VAL A 224 -16.06 -0.75 -1.95
N ARG A 225 -16.50 -0.23 -0.81
CA ARG A 225 -17.54 0.82 -0.77
C ARG A 225 -17.10 2.10 -1.45
N THR A 226 -15.87 2.54 -1.21
CA THR A 226 -15.27 3.72 -1.89
C THR A 226 -15.29 3.55 -3.40
N ILE A 227 -14.84 2.42 -3.92
CA ILE A 227 -14.82 2.14 -5.36
C ILE A 227 -16.26 2.08 -5.92
N LEU A 228 -17.18 1.39 -5.25
CA LEU A 228 -18.59 1.32 -5.67
C LEU A 228 -19.25 2.70 -5.71
N TRP A 229 -18.99 3.55 -4.71
CA TRP A 229 -19.45 4.93 -4.68
C TRP A 229 -18.90 5.75 -5.86
N ALA A 230 -17.62 5.55 -6.19
CA ALA A 230 -17.00 6.22 -7.32
C ALA A 230 -17.63 5.80 -8.65
N ILE A 231 -17.92 4.50 -8.85
CA ILE A 231 -18.62 3.97 -10.04
C ILE A 231 -19.96 4.66 -10.21
N VAL A 232 -20.75 4.78 -9.13
CA VAL A 232 -22.07 5.43 -9.18
C VAL A 232 -21.93 6.93 -9.50
N ARG A 233 -20.97 7.62 -8.87
CA ARG A 233 -20.75 9.06 -9.04
C ARG A 233 -20.29 9.42 -10.46
N THR A 234 -19.51 8.56 -11.10
CA THR A 234 -19.04 8.76 -12.48
C THR A 234 -20.08 8.40 -13.55
N GLY A 235 -21.27 7.94 -13.14
CA GLY A 235 -22.36 7.62 -14.05
C GLY A 235 -22.21 6.30 -14.81
N HIS A 236 -21.23 5.50 -14.47
CA HIS A 236 -21.05 4.17 -15.06
C HIS A 236 -22.06 3.18 -14.47
N ALA A 237 -22.64 2.36 -15.34
CA ALA A 237 -23.59 1.34 -14.91
C ALA A 237 -22.83 0.20 -14.21
N PRO A 238 -23.17 -0.16 -12.97
CA PRO A 238 -22.43 -1.16 -12.20
C PRO A 238 -22.60 -2.61 -12.68
N ARG A 239 -23.14 -2.82 -13.89
CA ARG A 239 -23.58 -4.13 -14.38
C ARG A 239 -22.47 -5.18 -14.46
N ASP A 240 -21.31 -4.83 -15.01
CA ASP A 240 -20.22 -5.78 -15.24
C ASP A 240 -19.20 -5.81 -14.10
N PHE A 241 -19.04 -4.69 -13.38
CA PHE A 241 -18.13 -4.57 -12.23
C PHE A 241 -18.56 -5.45 -11.05
N GLY A 242 -19.86 -5.45 -10.75
CA GLY A 242 -20.42 -6.18 -9.62
C GLY A 242 -20.31 -7.70 -9.74
N ARG A 243 -20.31 -8.25 -10.96
CA ARG A 243 -20.31 -9.70 -11.18
C ARG A 243 -19.05 -10.38 -10.65
N ARG A 244 -17.87 -9.91 -11.02
CA ARG A 244 -16.59 -10.49 -10.56
C ARG A 244 -16.42 -10.28 -9.06
N ALA A 245 -16.68 -9.07 -8.57
CA ALA A 245 -16.60 -8.76 -7.15
C ALA A 245 -17.55 -9.61 -6.32
N MET A 246 -18.79 -9.84 -6.79
CA MET A 246 -19.76 -10.73 -6.16
C MET A 246 -19.23 -12.15 -6.05
N LEU A 247 -18.78 -12.74 -7.16
CA LEU A 247 -18.25 -14.10 -7.18
C LEU A 247 -17.03 -14.23 -6.27
N THR A 248 -16.13 -13.25 -6.29
CA THR A 248 -14.92 -13.25 -5.48
C THR A 248 -15.25 -13.10 -3.99
N ALA A 249 -16.10 -12.15 -3.61
CA ALA A 249 -16.53 -11.94 -2.24
C ALA A 249 -17.28 -13.16 -1.69
N ALA A 250 -18.17 -13.75 -2.49
CA ALA A 250 -18.93 -14.94 -2.12
C ALA A 250 -18.02 -16.16 -1.96
N SER A 251 -17.05 -16.35 -2.85
CA SER A 251 -16.06 -17.44 -2.75
C SER A 251 -15.10 -17.27 -1.57
N ALA A 252 -14.86 -16.03 -1.12
CA ALA A 252 -14.00 -15.70 0.03
C ALA A 252 -14.78 -15.68 1.37
N GLY A 253 -16.11 -15.80 1.34
CA GLY A 253 -16.96 -15.78 2.55
C GLY A 253 -17.21 -14.39 3.13
N ASN A 254 -16.96 -13.32 2.37
CA ASN A 254 -17.08 -11.93 2.84
C ASN A 254 -18.53 -11.42 2.74
N ALA A 255 -19.37 -11.74 3.72
CA ALA A 255 -20.80 -11.40 3.73
C ALA A 255 -21.06 -9.88 3.71
N SER A 256 -20.22 -9.06 4.35
CA SER A 256 -20.36 -7.59 4.35
C SER A 256 -20.12 -7.00 2.96
N ILE A 257 -19.10 -7.48 2.24
CA ILE A 257 -18.83 -7.07 0.86
C ILE A 257 -19.96 -7.48 -0.07
N VAL A 258 -20.48 -8.72 0.08
CA VAL A 258 -21.64 -9.20 -0.68
C VAL A 258 -22.84 -8.27 -0.47
N LYS A 259 -23.12 -7.85 0.78
CA LYS A 259 -24.18 -6.87 1.08
C LYS A 259 -23.95 -5.54 0.39
N SER A 260 -22.73 -5.00 0.46
CA SER A 260 -22.36 -3.75 -0.19
C SER A 260 -22.53 -3.82 -1.71
N VAL A 261 -22.04 -4.90 -2.35
CA VAL A 261 -22.21 -5.09 -3.80
C VAL A 261 -23.71 -5.20 -4.19
N LEU A 262 -24.54 -5.89 -3.39
CA LEU A 262 -25.98 -5.97 -3.63
C LEU A 262 -26.69 -4.62 -3.52
N GLU A 263 -26.28 -3.77 -2.61
CA GLU A 263 -26.86 -2.44 -2.42
C GLU A 263 -26.57 -1.51 -3.61
N PHE A 264 -25.34 -1.53 -4.14
CA PHE A 264 -24.90 -0.65 -5.22
C PHE A 264 -25.21 -1.17 -6.63
N ALA A 265 -25.07 -2.48 -6.86
CA ALA A 265 -25.19 -3.08 -8.19
C ALA A 265 -26.59 -3.62 -8.52
N ASN A 266 -27.51 -3.64 -7.55
CA ASN A 266 -28.86 -4.18 -7.71
C ASN A 266 -28.83 -5.63 -8.28
N LYS A 267 -29.82 -6.03 -9.08
CA LYS A 267 -29.92 -7.39 -9.68
C LYS A 267 -28.86 -7.69 -10.76
N ALA A 268 -28.06 -6.70 -11.17
CA ALA A 268 -27.09 -6.86 -12.27
C ALA A 268 -25.78 -7.55 -11.86
N CYS A 269 -25.55 -7.81 -10.55
CA CYS A 269 -24.30 -8.38 -10.05
C CYS A 269 -24.23 -9.92 -10.06
N TYR A 270 -25.20 -10.61 -10.68
CA TYR A 270 -25.27 -12.07 -10.77
C TYR A 270 -25.22 -12.76 -9.39
N PRO A 271 -26.16 -12.46 -8.51
CA PRO A 271 -26.19 -13.00 -7.15
C PRO A 271 -26.42 -14.53 -7.11
N GLU A 272 -27.04 -15.10 -8.14
CA GLU A 272 -27.25 -16.55 -8.31
C GLU A 272 -25.89 -17.29 -8.38
N GLY A 273 -24.97 -16.83 -9.21
CA GLY A 273 -23.63 -17.39 -9.28
C GLY A 273 -22.84 -17.20 -7.99
N GLY A 274 -23.05 -16.07 -7.30
CA GLY A 274 -22.50 -15.82 -5.97
C GLY A 274 -22.98 -16.84 -4.94
N LEU A 275 -24.28 -17.16 -4.94
CA LEU A 275 -24.84 -18.18 -4.05
C LEU A 275 -24.24 -19.56 -4.31
N VAL A 276 -24.18 -19.98 -5.56
CA VAL A 276 -23.55 -21.27 -5.93
C VAL A 276 -22.08 -21.32 -5.48
N ALA A 277 -21.34 -20.22 -5.63
CA ALA A 277 -19.95 -20.14 -5.18
C ALA A 277 -19.82 -20.26 -3.65
N ALA A 278 -20.70 -19.58 -2.89
CA ALA A 278 -20.76 -19.67 -1.44
C ALA A 278 -21.08 -21.07 -0.94
N LEU A 279 -22.08 -21.72 -1.54
CA LEU A 279 -22.47 -23.09 -1.20
C LEU A 279 -21.34 -24.10 -1.46
N ARG A 280 -20.65 -23.99 -2.59
CA ARG A 280 -19.48 -24.83 -2.91
C ARG A 280 -18.35 -24.71 -1.89
N LYS A 281 -18.17 -23.52 -1.31
CA LYS A 281 -17.10 -23.22 -0.35
C LYS A 281 -17.53 -23.38 1.11
N GLY A 282 -18.83 -23.61 1.37
CA GLY A 282 -19.38 -23.75 2.73
C GLY A 282 -19.46 -22.42 3.49
N HIS A 283 -19.69 -21.31 2.79
CA HIS A 283 -19.83 -19.98 3.39
C HIS A 283 -21.29 -19.68 3.73
N ASP A 284 -21.77 -20.22 4.86
CA ASP A 284 -23.17 -20.18 5.29
C ASP A 284 -23.73 -18.77 5.45
N GLU A 285 -22.97 -17.83 6.05
CA GLU A 285 -23.44 -16.44 6.23
C GLU A 285 -23.70 -15.76 4.89
N VAL A 286 -22.83 -15.99 3.90
CA VAL A 286 -22.99 -15.45 2.55
C VAL A 286 -24.19 -16.08 1.87
N ALA A 287 -24.37 -17.41 1.99
CA ALA A 287 -25.51 -18.12 1.45
C ALA A 287 -26.82 -17.58 2.02
N ASP A 288 -26.92 -17.37 3.34
CA ASP A 288 -28.08 -16.83 4.02
C ASP A 288 -28.45 -15.39 3.58
N VAL A 289 -27.44 -14.59 3.21
CA VAL A 289 -27.66 -13.25 2.64
C VAL A 289 -28.22 -13.34 1.22
N LEU A 290 -27.64 -14.23 0.39
CA LEU A 290 -27.96 -14.32 -1.03
C LEU A 290 -29.28 -15.06 -1.30
N VAL A 291 -29.64 -16.09 -0.54
CA VAL A 291 -30.94 -16.82 -0.66
C VAL A 291 -32.13 -15.85 -0.68
N ARG A 292 -32.05 -14.72 0.06
CA ARG A 292 -33.13 -13.72 0.15
C ARG A 292 -33.23 -12.81 -1.08
N ARG A 293 -32.26 -12.85 -1.99
CA ARG A 293 -32.10 -11.89 -3.09
C ARG A 293 -32.15 -12.52 -4.48
N VAL A 294 -32.10 -13.85 -4.56
CA VAL A 294 -32.03 -14.63 -5.81
C VAL A 294 -33.35 -15.27 -6.19
N ASN A 295 -33.47 -15.63 -7.47
CA ASN A 295 -34.48 -16.56 -7.93
C ASN A 295 -33.98 -18.01 -7.68
N LEU A 296 -34.62 -18.70 -6.73
CA LEU A 296 -34.22 -20.06 -6.32
C LEU A 296 -34.39 -21.09 -7.44
N ASP A 297 -35.40 -20.96 -8.31
CA ASP A 297 -35.56 -21.85 -9.44
C ASP A 297 -34.37 -21.74 -10.41
N HIS A 298 -33.95 -20.53 -10.69
CA HIS A 298 -32.76 -20.32 -11.53
C HIS A 298 -31.47 -20.82 -10.87
N VAL A 299 -31.36 -20.74 -9.55
CA VAL A 299 -30.21 -21.31 -8.82
C VAL A 299 -30.18 -22.82 -8.93
N ARG A 300 -31.35 -23.49 -8.82
CA ARG A 300 -31.47 -24.95 -9.00
C ARG A 300 -31.08 -25.40 -10.40
N ASP A 301 -31.42 -24.62 -11.43
CA ASP A 301 -30.98 -24.90 -12.80
C ASP A 301 -29.43 -24.79 -12.98
N LEU A 302 -28.76 -24.01 -12.15
CA LEU A 302 -27.30 -23.85 -12.14
C LEU A 302 -26.58 -24.92 -11.31
N ILE A 303 -27.30 -25.63 -10.45
CA ILE A 303 -26.75 -26.69 -9.59
C ILE A 303 -27.02 -28.04 -10.30
N ALA A 304 -25.93 -28.74 -10.61
CA ALA A 304 -26.01 -30.10 -11.20
C ALA A 304 -25.59 -31.20 -10.20
N ASP A 305 -25.52 -30.87 -8.90
CA ASP A 305 -24.95 -31.72 -7.87
C ASP A 305 -25.92 -31.82 -6.67
N GLU A 306 -26.33 -33.04 -6.32
CA GLU A 306 -27.26 -33.32 -5.20
C GLU A 306 -26.73 -32.80 -3.84
N GLU A 307 -25.39 -32.80 -3.63
CA GLU A 307 -24.79 -32.27 -2.40
C GLU A 307 -25.00 -30.75 -2.28
N LEU A 308 -24.90 -30.03 -3.41
CA LEU A 308 -25.14 -28.57 -3.44
C LEU A 308 -26.65 -28.27 -3.31
N GLU A 309 -27.55 -29.10 -3.83
CA GLU A 309 -28.99 -28.95 -3.60
C GLU A 309 -29.32 -29.10 -2.12
N ALA A 310 -28.77 -30.09 -1.45
CA ALA A 310 -28.98 -30.29 -0.01
C ALA A 310 -28.47 -29.06 0.79
N LYS A 311 -27.30 -28.50 0.46
CA LYS A 311 -26.78 -27.27 1.09
C LYS A 311 -27.67 -26.05 0.81
N LEU A 312 -28.26 -25.97 -0.37
CA LEU A 312 -29.22 -24.92 -0.71
C LEU A 312 -30.47 -25.01 0.15
N ASP A 313 -31.06 -26.21 0.28
CA ASP A 313 -32.24 -26.42 1.09
C ASP A 313 -31.97 -26.16 2.59
N GLU A 314 -30.80 -26.52 3.10
CA GLU A 314 -30.35 -26.14 4.46
C GLU A 314 -30.26 -24.61 4.64
N ALA A 315 -29.72 -23.90 3.67
CA ALA A 315 -29.62 -22.43 3.72
C ALA A 315 -31.02 -21.79 3.69
N ILE A 316 -31.92 -22.27 2.86
CA ILE A 316 -33.34 -21.85 2.82
C ILE A 316 -34.00 -22.07 4.18
N ALA A 317 -33.86 -23.27 4.76
CA ALA A 317 -34.43 -23.59 6.05
C ALA A 317 -33.90 -22.69 7.19
N ARG A 318 -32.60 -22.39 7.21
CA ARG A 318 -31.99 -21.43 8.18
C ARG A 318 -32.61 -20.04 8.05
N VAL A 319 -32.77 -19.56 6.82
CA VAL A 319 -33.32 -18.21 6.55
C VAL A 319 -34.79 -18.14 6.98
N ASP A 320 -35.58 -19.15 6.70
CA ASP A 320 -37.00 -19.20 7.07
C ASP A 320 -37.19 -19.31 8.58
N ALA A 321 -36.41 -20.15 9.27
CA ALA A 321 -36.39 -20.22 10.73
C ALA A 321 -36.05 -18.88 11.38
N ALA A 322 -35.03 -18.18 10.86
CA ALA A 322 -34.64 -16.85 11.34
C ALA A 322 -35.74 -15.80 11.11
N LYS A 323 -36.49 -15.89 10.02
CA LYS A 323 -37.64 -15.02 9.74
C LYS A 323 -38.79 -15.27 10.71
N GLN A 324 -39.16 -16.51 10.94
CA GLN A 324 -40.19 -16.88 11.89
C GLN A 324 -39.86 -16.42 13.32
N HIS A 325 -38.63 -16.61 13.73
CA HIS A 325 -38.16 -16.14 15.06
C HIS A 325 -38.28 -14.62 15.24
N ARG A 326 -37.92 -13.82 14.22
CA ARG A 326 -38.08 -12.35 14.25
C ARG A 326 -39.53 -11.92 14.30
N GLU A 327 -40.45 -12.61 13.59
CA GLU A 327 -41.88 -12.35 13.61
C GLU A 327 -42.48 -12.64 14.98
N LEU A 328 -42.06 -13.72 15.63
CA LEU A 328 -42.49 -14.06 16.99
C LEU A 328 -42.03 -12.99 18.00
N GLN A 329 -40.75 -12.58 17.95
CA GLN A 329 -40.23 -11.54 18.81
C GLN A 329 -40.94 -10.19 18.58
N SER A 330 -41.22 -9.82 17.32
CA SER A 330 -41.95 -8.60 16.99
C SER A 330 -43.37 -8.62 17.56
N ASN A 331 -44.07 -9.76 17.45
CA ASN A 331 -45.41 -9.93 17.99
C ASN A 331 -45.43 -9.91 19.53
N GLU A 332 -44.41 -10.49 20.16
CA GLU A 332 -44.25 -10.43 21.62
C GLU A 332 -44.02 -8.98 22.10
N ARG A 333 -43.12 -8.22 21.43
CA ARG A 333 -42.92 -6.80 21.74
C ARG A 333 -44.17 -5.96 21.57
N LYS A 334 -44.99 -6.23 20.53
CA LYS A 334 -46.28 -5.55 20.34
C LYS A 334 -47.29 -5.91 21.43
N ARG A 335 -47.33 -7.17 21.90
CA ARG A 335 -48.19 -7.61 23.00
C ARG A 335 -47.78 -6.92 24.33
N VAL A 336 -46.48 -6.87 24.62
CA VAL A 336 -45.96 -6.17 25.84
C VAL A 336 -46.27 -4.68 25.79
N ALA A 337 -46.10 -4.05 24.63
CA ALA A 337 -46.44 -2.63 24.49
C ALA A 337 -47.93 -2.34 24.64
N GLN A 338 -48.80 -3.24 24.21
CA GLN A 338 -50.25 -3.14 24.35
C GLN A 338 -50.71 -3.41 25.80
N SER A 339 -50.07 -4.33 26.52
CA SER A 339 -50.38 -4.64 27.93
C SER A 339 -49.87 -3.55 28.89
N GLY A 340 -48.77 -2.88 28.57
CA GLY A 340 -48.24 -1.75 29.39
C GLY A 340 -49.04 -0.44 29.22
N ALA A 341 -49.91 -0.33 28.22
CA ALA A 341 -50.79 0.83 27.99
C ALA A 341 -52.13 0.78 28.79
N SER A 342 -52.38 -0.26 29.57
CA SER A 342 -53.64 -0.49 30.29
C SER A 342 -53.53 -0.33 31.82
N GLU A 343 -52.50 0.31 32.36
CA GLU A 343 -52.56 0.78 33.75
C GLU A 343 -53.24 2.16 33.84
N PRO A 344 -54.39 2.27 34.46
CA PRO A 344 -55.01 3.57 34.69
C PRO A 344 -54.19 4.34 35.74
N VAL A 345 -53.74 5.53 35.37
CA VAL A 345 -53.21 6.52 36.32
C VAL A 345 -54.31 6.79 37.38
N MET A 346 -54.23 6.16 38.52
CA MET A 346 -54.98 6.54 39.71
C MET A 346 -54.52 7.92 40.13
N MET A 347 -55.33 8.94 39.75
CA MET A 347 -55.23 10.27 40.31
C MET A 347 -55.53 10.18 41.84
N ASN A 348 -54.49 10.27 42.62
CA ASN A 348 -54.61 10.49 44.05
C ASN A 348 -54.80 12.01 44.31
N SER A 349 -56.10 12.37 44.38
CA SER A 349 -56.55 13.64 44.93
C SER A 349 -56.46 13.55 46.44
N SER A 350 -55.53 14.21 47.05
CA SER A 350 -55.60 14.61 48.51
C SER A 350 -54.98 15.98 48.70
N ARG A 351 -55.90 16.93 48.70
CA ARG A 351 -56.24 17.82 49.81
C ARG A 351 -55.10 18.57 50.49
N SER A 352 -55.16 19.87 50.21
CA SER A 352 -54.67 20.96 51.03
C SER A 352 -54.90 20.76 52.50
N VAL A 353 -53.92 21.07 53.36
CA VAL A 353 -54.12 21.73 54.66
C VAL A 353 -53.00 22.77 54.79
N ARG A 354 -53.50 23.99 55.19
CA ARG A 354 -52.71 25.13 55.58
C ARG A 354 -51.99 24.84 56.90
N PHE A 355 -50.79 25.29 57.09
CA PHE A 355 -50.39 26.34 58.06
C PHE A 355 -49.09 26.95 57.58
#